data_f47279f918416d67dc94a31d8c4474e5
#
_entry.id   f47279f918416d67dc94a31d8c4474e5
#
_cell.length_a   1.000
_cell.length_b   1.000
_cell.length_c   1.000
_cell.angle_alpha   90.00
_cell.angle_beta   90.00
_cell.angle_gamma   90.00
#
_symmetry.space_group_name_H-M   'P 1'
#
loop_
_entity.id
_entity.type
_entity.pdbx_description
1 polymer ?
#
loop_
_entity_poly.entity_id
_entity_poly.type
_entity_poly.pdbx_seq_one_letter_code
_entity_poly.pdbx_strand_id
1 'polypeptide(L)'
;MQQQQSPLFLPAAPQFAPPPVGYYDASAPPQHPPPQHLPPPHLQPPNMFEVADARMEKLRLLAARFEINPEWVKRLRSLESFGIVMICDDSGSMNTAVDTPARSSNAAADPFGRVRTRGVEMCETASVVCELGTALNDGGVDVFFLNRPPALGVTSALQLQHAFAQQQPQGYTPLTSRFKYVLEQKREVLRERNLLVLIATDGEPTDEAGTKDVQGFLQALKARPSTCFVQIMACTDVEADIAWLTKLDEESKGLDVIDDFLSERASILKAQGPNFKFSYGDYIVKALLGPSDEYFDTLDEVKGGCCSVA
;
A
#
# COMPACT_ATOMS: atom_id res chain seq x y z
N MET A 1 -61.67 -10.86 4.11
CA MET A 1 -61.09 -11.42 5.35
C MET A 1 -59.85 -10.62 5.65
N GLN A 2 -60.01 -9.64 6.55
CA GLN A 2 -58.90 -8.79 7.04
C GLN A 2 -58.32 -9.51 8.25
N GLN A 3 -57.00 -9.81 8.20
CA GLN A 3 -56.23 -10.25 9.38
C GLN A 3 -55.64 -9.01 10.09
N GLN A 4 -56.14 -8.79 11.30
CA GLN A 4 -55.60 -7.82 12.25
C GLN A 4 -54.26 -8.31 12.79
N GLN A 5 -53.21 -7.48 12.67
CA GLN A 5 -51.95 -7.69 13.36
C GLN A 5 -52.02 -7.07 14.75
N SER A 6 -51.75 -7.85 15.80
CA SER A 6 -51.63 -7.44 17.18
C SER A 6 -50.29 -6.69 17.43
N PRO A 7 -50.24 -5.69 18.30
CA PRO A 7 -49.00 -4.97 18.60
C PRO A 7 -48.10 -5.77 19.55
N LEU A 8 -46.81 -5.80 19.21
CA LEU A 8 -45.72 -6.33 20.03
C LEU A 8 -45.48 -5.46 21.24
N PHE A 9 -45.69 -6.03 22.46
CA PHE A 9 -45.29 -5.43 23.73
C PHE A 9 -43.76 -5.53 23.90
N LEU A 10 -43.12 -4.38 24.08
CA LEU A 10 -41.73 -4.28 24.54
C LEU A 10 -41.71 -4.40 26.09
N PRO A 11 -40.80 -5.19 26.67
CA PRO A 11 -40.66 -5.27 28.11
C PRO A 11 -40.03 -3.98 28.67
N ALA A 12 -40.60 -3.51 29.82
CA ALA A 12 -40.12 -2.34 30.54
C ALA A 12 -38.73 -2.58 31.15
N ALA A 13 -37.91 -1.52 31.12
CA ALA A 13 -36.55 -1.54 31.72
C ALA A 13 -36.65 -1.67 33.26
N PRO A 14 -35.70 -2.37 33.92
CA PRO A 14 -35.66 -2.52 35.35
C PRO A 14 -35.37 -1.17 36.04
N GLN A 15 -36.21 -0.79 36.97
CA GLN A 15 -36.00 0.37 37.87
C GLN A 15 -35.02 -0.02 38.96
N PHE A 16 -33.85 0.63 38.99
CA PHE A 16 -32.92 0.50 40.10
C PHE A 16 -33.39 1.36 41.31
N ALA A 17 -33.56 0.73 42.46
CA ALA A 17 -33.79 1.40 43.70
C ALA A 17 -32.53 2.15 44.18
N PRO A 18 -32.65 3.34 44.81
CA PRO A 18 -31.49 4.04 45.36
C PRO A 18 -30.91 3.29 46.55
N PRO A 19 -29.58 3.34 46.79
CA PRO A 19 -28.93 2.67 47.89
C PRO A 19 -29.37 3.29 49.25
N PRO A 20 -29.39 2.49 50.33
CA PRO A 20 -29.80 2.99 51.67
C PRO A 20 -28.78 4.01 52.19
N VAL A 21 -29.30 5.05 52.80
CA VAL A 21 -28.52 6.10 53.49
C VAL A 21 -27.90 5.49 54.74
N GLY A 22 -26.55 5.29 54.70
CA GLY A 22 -25.83 4.80 55.88
C GLY A 22 -25.72 5.88 56.97
N TYR A 23 -26.07 5.51 58.19
CA TYR A 23 -25.79 6.30 59.39
C TYR A 23 -24.30 6.28 59.69
N TYR A 24 -23.68 7.44 59.82
CA TYR A 24 -22.29 7.55 60.26
C TYR A 24 -22.19 7.43 61.76
N ASP A 25 -21.47 6.43 62.26
CA ASP A 25 -21.10 6.27 63.66
C ASP A 25 -19.92 7.20 64.01
N ALA A 26 -20.14 8.15 64.93
CA ALA A 26 -19.20 9.21 65.32
C ALA A 26 -18.06 8.74 66.22
N SER A 27 -17.89 7.43 66.46
CA SER A 27 -16.91 6.85 67.41
C SER A 27 -15.73 6.11 66.73
N ALA A 28 -15.52 6.23 65.40
CA ALA A 28 -14.41 5.63 64.71
C ALA A 28 -13.09 6.44 64.83
N PRO A 29 -11.93 5.82 65.04
CA PRO A 29 -10.64 6.53 65.06
C PRO A 29 -10.33 7.15 63.66
N PRO A 30 -9.52 8.22 63.62
CA PRO A 30 -9.21 8.91 62.37
C PRO A 30 -8.56 7.97 61.34
N GLN A 31 -9.29 7.76 60.26
CA GLN A 31 -8.75 6.99 59.11
C GLN A 31 -7.66 7.82 58.44
N HIS A 32 -6.52 7.22 58.16
CA HIS A 32 -5.45 7.80 57.35
C HIS A 32 -6.05 8.29 56.02
N PRO A 33 -5.61 9.46 55.51
CA PRO A 33 -6.03 9.91 54.21
C PRO A 33 -5.65 8.88 53.13
N PRO A 34 -6.53 8.62 52.17
CA PRO A 34 -6.17 7.68 51.10
C PRO A 34 -4.88 8.11 50.40
N PRO A 35 -4.05 7.18 49.93
CA PRO A 35 -2.83 7.51 49.22
C PRO A 35 -3.19 8.45 48.06
N GLN A 36 -2.54 9.61 48.02
CA GLN A 36 -2.67 10.55 46.92
C GLN A 36 -2.18 9.83 45.68
N HIS A 37 -3.09 9.48 44.75
CA HIS A 37 -2.74 9.09 43.41
C HIS A 37 -2.01 10.28 42.76
N LEU A 38 -0.70 10.19 42.69
CA LEU A 38 0.08 11.05 41.82
C LEU A 38 -0.48 10.85 40.40
N PRO A 39 -0.80 11.94 39.69
CA PRO A 39 -1.19 11.79 38.27
C PRO A 39 -0.06 11.05 37.56
N PRO A 40 -0.41 10.17 36.59
CA PRO A 40 0.61 9.48 35.81
C PRO A 40 1.54 10.53 35.20
N PRO A 41 2.85 10.26 35.11
CA PRO A 41 3.78 11.20 34.53
C PRO A 41 3.24 11.62 33.16
N HIS A 42 3.06 12.93 32.96
CA HIS A 42 2.71 13.48 31.66
C HIS A 42 3.84 13.06 30.70
N LEU A 43 3.61 12.02 29.92
CA LEU A 43 4.43 11.68 28.78
C LEU A 43 4.35 12.90 27.85
N GLN A 44 5.38 13.70 27.84
CA GLN A 44 5.52 14.76 26.85
C GLN A 44 5.51 14.06 25.48
N PRO A 45 4.79 14.60 24.49
CA PRO A 45 4.86 14.02 23.15
C PRO A 45 6.34 14.02 22.72
N PRO A 46 6.80 12.93 22.06
CA PRO A 46 8.20 12.84 21.64
C PRO A 46 8.55 14.04 20.77
N ASN A 47 9.74 14.58 20.96
CA ASN A 47 10.17 15.71 20.15
C ASN A 47 10.39 15.26 18.69
N MET A 48 10.38 16.20 17.75
CA MET A 48 10.45 15.92 16.32
C MET A 48 11.76 15.17 15.93
N PHE A 49 12.85 15.38 16.64
CA PHE A 49 14.13 14.69 16.40
C PHE A 49 14.05 13.22 16.83
N GLU A 50 13.47 12.93 17.99
CA GLU A 50 13.26 11.53 18.48
C GLU A 50 12.37 10.74 17.53
N VAL A 51 11.31 11.35 16.98
CA VAL A 51 10.43 10.73 15.98
C VAL A 51 11.19 10.44 14.69
N ALA A 52 12.00 11.39 14.22
CA ALA A 52 12.80 11.21 13.00
C ALA A 52 13.84 10.09 13.17
N ASP A 53 14.50 10.01 14.32
CA ASP A 53 15.48 8.95 14.63
C ASP A 53 14.80 7.57 14.70
N ALA A 54 13.63 7.48 15.32
CA ALA A 54 12.86 6.22 15.41
C ALA A 54 12.39 5.73 14.02
N ARG A 55 11.98 6.65 13.13
CA ARG A 55 11.62 6.31 11.74
C ARG A 55 12.83 5.82 10.95
N MET A 56 13.97 6.47 11.08
CA MET A 56 15.19 6.04 10.41
C MET A 56 15.65 4.68 10.88
N GLU A 57 15.55 4.38 12.15
CA GLU A 57 15.89 3.06 12.68
C GLU A 57 14.93 1.98 12.14
N LYS A 58 13.62 2.26 12.11
CA LYS A 58 12.63 1.37 11.51
C LYS A 58 12.93 1.11 10.03
N LEU A 59 13.27 2.15 9.25
CA LEU A 59 13.65 2.00 7.85
C LEU A 59 14.92 1.17 7.67
N ARG A 60 15.94 1.33 8.54
CA ARG A 60 17.15 0.51 8.50
C ARG A 60 16.89 -0.96 8.78
N LEU A 61 16.03 -1.26 9.76
CA LEU A 61 15.62 -2.64 10.07
C LEU A 61 14.88 -3.28 8.90
N LEU A 62 13.96 -2.55 8.26
CA LEU A 62 13.25 -3.01 7.07
C LEU A 62 14.19 -3.18 5.88
N ALA A 63 15.15 -2.25 5.70
CA ALA A 63 16.16 -2.36 4.66
C ALA A 63 17.02 -3.60 4.82
N ALA A 64 17.46 -3.90 6.02
CA ALA A 64 18.21 -5.13 6.29
C ALA A 64 17.36 -6.40 6.03
N ARG A 65 16.06 -6.37 6.42
CA ARG A 65 15.14 -7.50 6.23
C ARG A 65 14.83 -7.77 4.76
N PHE A 66 14.68 -6.73 3.97
CA PHE A 66 14.32 -6.82 2.55
C PHE A 66 15.53 -6.69 1.61
N GLU A 67 16.75 -6.70 2.15
CA GLU A 67 18.01 -6.60 1.40
C GLU A 67 18.09 -5.32 0.53
N ILE A 68 17.50 -4.20 1.01
CA ILE A 68 17.50 -2.92 0.31
C ILE A 68 18.89 -2.28 0.36
N ASN A 69 19.34 -1.71 -0.76
CA ASN A 69 20.57 -0.94 -0.83
C ASN A 69 20.56 0.20 0.22
N PRO A 70 21.55 0.26 1.14
CA PRO A 70 21.59 1.26 2.21
C PRO A 70 21.57 2.72 1.73
N GLU A 71 22.12 3.00 0.55
CA GLU A 71 22.10 4.37 0.00
C GLU A 71 20.69 4.78 -0.47
N TRP A 72 19.88 3.83 -0.89
CA TRP A 72 18.52 4.08 -1.32
C TRP A 72 17.55 4.33 -0.18
N VAL A 73 17.86 3.79 1.02
CA VAL A 73 17.08 4.08 2.25
C VAL A 73 17.00 5.57 2.53
N LYS A 74 18.08 6.31 2.27
CA LYS A 74 18.11 7.77 2.47
C LYS A 74 17.17 8.49 1.51
N ARG A 75 17.03 7.96 0.27
CA ARG A 75 16.14 8.54 -0.76
C ARG A 75 14.67 8.30 -0.44
N LEU A 76 14.31 7.17 0.19
CA LEU A 76 12.95 6.90 0.62
C LEU A 76 12.36 8.00 1.52
N ARG A 77 13.19 8.76 2.22
CA ARG A 77 12.74 9.87 3.07
C ARG A 77 12.05 10.99 2.30
N SER A 78 12.30 11.14 1.00
CA SER A 78 11.56 12.10 0.16
C SER A 78 10.06 11.84 0.19
N LEU A 79 9.65 10.57 0.44
CA LEU A 79 8.25 10.16 0.53
C LEU A 79 7.61 10.42 1.90
N GLU A 80 8.34 10.91 2.91
CA GLU A 80 7.76 11.29 4.21
C GLU A 80 6.67 12.37 4.07
N SER A 81 6.78 13.21 3.02
CA SER A 81 5.80 14.25 2.68
C SER A 81 4.69 13.79 1.75
N PHE A 82 4.68 12.52 1.31
CA PHE A 82 3.67 11.99 0.41
C PHE A 82 2.56 11.25 1.17
N GLY A 83 1.34 11.31 0.63
CA GLY A 83 0.36 10.25 0.86
C GLY A 83 0.70 9.05 -0.03
N ILE A 84 0.59 7.83 0.48
CA ILE A 84 0.83 6.61 -0.31
C ILE A 84 -0.46 5.81 -0.39
N VAL A 85 -0.84 5.44 -1.61
CA VAL A 85 -2.04 4.65 -1.90
C VAL A 85 -1.67 3.54 -2.88
N MET A 86 -2.24 2.36 -2.68
CA MET A 86 -2.17 1.29 -3.68
C MET A 86 -3.54 1.04 -4.30
N ILE A 87 -3.55 0.76 -5.61
CA ILE A 87 -4.67 0.15 -6.34
C ILE A 87 -4.21 -1.24 -6.75
N CYS A 88 -4.83 -2.26 -6.19
CA CYS A 88 -4.51 -3.66 -6.42
C CYS A 88 -5.57 -4.28 -7.33
N ASP A 89 -5.13 -4.82 -8.45
CA ASP A 89 -5.98 -5.60 -9.34
C ASP A 89 -6.41 -6.89 -8.63
N ASP A 90 -7.71 -7.11 -8.57
CA ASP A 90 -8.33 -8.32 -8.03
C ASP A 90 -9.32 -8.93 -9.02
N SER A 91 -9.08 -8.67 -10.32
CA SER A 91 -9.81 -9.29 -11.43
C SER A 91 -9.52 -10.78 -11.56
N GLY A 92 -10.30 -11.46 -12.40
CA GLY A 92 -10.22 -12.91 -12.58
C GLY A 92 -8.86 -13.42 -13.06
N SER A 93 -8.12 -12.63 -13.87
CA SER A 93 -6.79 -12.95 -14.40
C SER A 93 -5.73 -13.10 -13.30
N MET A 94 -5.89 -12.43 -12.15
CA MET A 94 -4.99 -12.54 -11.00
C MET A 94 -4.96 -13.94 -10.35
N ASN A 95 -5.85 -14.85 -10.74
CA ASN A 95 -5.77 -16.28 -10.38
C ASN A 95 -4.81 -17.08 -11.27
N THR A 96 -4.23 -16.47 -12.31
CA THR A 96 -3.25 -17.12 -13.20
C THR A 96 -2.05 -17.58 -12.39
N ALA A 97 -1.67 -18.85 -12.59
CA ALA A 97 -0.48 -19.42 -11.96
C ALA A 97 0.78 -18.76 -12.49
N VAL A 98 1.77 -18.59 -11.62
CA VAL A 98 3.10 -18.09 -11.98
C VAL A 98 4.16 -19.12 -11.62
N ASP A 99 5.11 -19.36 -12.54
CA ASP A 99 6.19 -20.34 -12.37
C ASP A 99 7.42 -19.75 -11.63
N THR A 100 7.23 -18.62 -10.93
CA THR A 100 8.33 -17.96 -10.23
C THR A 100 8.63 -18.60 -8.88
N PRO A 101 9.90 -18.92 -8.57
CA PRO A 101 10.29 -19.34 -7.23
C PRO A 101 9.99 -18.25 -6.20
N ALA A 102 9.71 -18.63 -4.97
CA ALA A 102 9.47 -17.69 -3.87
C ALA A 102 10.58 -16.62 -3.82
N ARG A 103 10.19 -15.34 -3.88
CA ARG A 103 11.12 -14.19 -4.06
C ARG A 103 11.88 -13.81 -2.80
N SER A 104 11.51 -14.35 -1.65
CA SER A 104 12.20 -14.15 -0.38
C SER A 104 12.87 -15.44 0.06
N SER A 105 14.14 -15.35 0.46
CA SER A 105 14.88 -16.46 1.10
C SER A 105 14.19 -16.96 2.38
N ASN A 106 13.27 -16.16 2.94
CA ASN A 106 12.46 -16.47 4.12
C ASN A 106 11.03 -16.92 3.79
N ALA A 107 10.62 -16.91 2.51
CA ALA A 107 9.36 -17.52 2.11
C ALA A 107 9.55 -19.04 2.14
N ALA A 108 9.18 -19.69 3.25
CA ALA A 108 9.09 -21.14 3.30
C ALA A 108 8.23 -21.59 2.11
N ALA A 109 8.73 -22.55 1.34
CA ALA A 109 7.93 -23.23 0.33
C ALA A 109 6.60 -23.58 0.98
N ASP A 110 5.46 -23.22 0.32
CA ASP A 110 4.14 -23.54 0.89
C ASP A 110 4.10 -25.03 1.21
N PRO A 111 4.02 -25.42 2.49
CA PRO A 111 4.06 -26.83 2.89
C PRO A 111 2.86 -27.62 2.33
N PHE A 112 1.86 -26.93 1.77
CA PHE A 112 0.67 -27.53 1.17
C PHE A 112 0.72 -27.56 -0.37
N GLY A 113 1.82 -27.13 -0.98
CA GLY A 113 1.98 -27.17 -2.46
C GLY A 113 0.94 -26.36 -3.22
N ARG A 114 0.42 -25.27 -2.62
CA ARG A 114 -0.53 -24.40 -3.31
C ARG A 114 0.14 -23.70 -4.49
N VAL A 115 -0.58 -23.65 -5.60
CA VAL A 115 -0.12 -22.95 -6.79
C VAL A 115 0.02 -21.46 -6.47
N ARG A 116 1.21 -20.90 -6.70
CA ARG A 116 1.46 -19.46 -6.58
C ARG A 116 0.76 -18.76 -7.75
N THR A 117 0.00 -17.71 -7.46
CA THR A 117 -0.74 -16.92 -8.46
C THR A 117 -0.23 -15.48 -8.50
N ARG A 118 -0.55 -14.76 -9.58
CA ARG A 118 -0.29 -13.30 -9.69
C ARG A 118 -0.83 -12.54 -8.48
N GLY A 119 -2.03 -12.88 -8.00
CA GLY A 119 -2.64 -12.28 -6.82
C GLY A 119 -1.85 -12.53 -5.53
N VAL A 120 -1.23 -13.69 -5.37
CA VAL A 120 -0.35 -13.99 -4.23
C VAL A 120 0.93 -13.14 -4.31
N GLU A 121 1.56 -13.04 -5.48
CA GLU A 121 2.74 -12.19 -5.68
C GLU A 121 2.44 -10.72 -5.44
N MET A 122 1.30 -10.23 -5.91
CA MET A 122 0.86 -8.88 -5.65
C MET A 122 0.63 -8.63 -4.15
N CYS A 123 0.05 -9.58 -3.41
CA CYS A 123 -0.10 -9.48 -1.96
C CYS A 123 1.25 -9.37 -1.24
N GLU A 124 2.27 -10.11 -1.69
CA GLU A 124 3.64 -10.02 -1.15
C GLU A 124 4.25 -8.64 -1.43
N THR A 125 4.15 -8.17 -2.68
CA THR A 125 4.60 -6.83 -3.09
C THR A 125 3.94 -5.73 -2.24
N ALA A 126 2.61 -5.76 -2.16
CA ALA A 126 1.82 -4.81 -1.39
C ALA A 126 2.16 -4.85 0.11
N SER A 127 2.50 -6.04 0.65
CA SER A 127 2.92 -6.17 2.04
C SER A 127 4.22 -5.42 2.32
N VAL A 128 5.22 -5.52 1.43
CA VAL A 128 6.49 -4.78 1.57
C VAL A 128 6.26 -3.27 1.43
N VAL A 129 5.44 -2.84 0.45
CA VAL A 129 5.05 -1.43 0.28
C VAL A 129 4.37 -0.89 1.53
N CYS A 130 3.44 -1.63 2.14
CA CYS A 130 2.76 -1.22 3.36
C CYS A 130 3.71 -1.11 4.56
N GLU A 131 4.66 -2.04 4.72
CA GLU A 131 5.65 -1.98 5.80
C GLU A 131 6.58 -0.77 5.65
N LEU A 132 7.09 -0.50 4.43
CA LEU A 132 7.90 0.68 4.14
C LEU A 132 7.09 1.97 4.28
N GLY A 133 5.88 2.02 3.72
CA GLY A 133 4.98 3.17 3.81
C GLY A 133 4.63 3.54 5.25
N THR A 134 4.42 2.54 6.12
CA THR A 134 4.16 2.75 7.56
C THR A 134 5.40 3.24 8.32
N ALA A 135 6.60 2.93 7.83
CA ALA A 135 7.83 3.49 8.40
C ALA A 135 8.02 4.96 8.00
N LEU A 136 7.48 5.37 6.85
CA LEU A 136 7.54 6.75 6.34
C LEU A 136 6.39 7.61 6.89
N ASN A 137 5.21 7.04 7.08
CA ASN A 137 4.01 7.75 7.50
C ASN A 137 3.19 6.91 8.48
N ASP A 138 2.96 7.44 9.69
CA ASP A 138 2.23 6.75 10.77
C ASP A 138 0.76 6.45 10.42
N GLY A 139 0.19 7.13 9.43
CA GLY A 139 -1.16 6.88 8.92
C GLY A 139 -1.32 5.57 8.14
N GLY A 140 -0.22 4.86 7.86
CA GLY A 140 -0.22 3.66 7.05
C GLY A 140 -0.46 3.92 5.56
N VAL A 141 -0.80 2.86 4.82
CA VAL A 141 -1.08 2.87 3.39
C VAL A 141 -2.54 2.51 3.16
N ASP A 142 -3.23 3.26 2.31
CA ASP A 142 -4.58 2.88 1.87
C ASP A 142 -4.49 1.99 0.64
N VAL A 143 -5.14 0.83 0.73
CA VAL A 143 -5.16 -0.15 -0.35
C VAL A 143 -6.57 -0.27 -0.91
N PHE A 144 -6.72 0.09 -2.17
CA PHE A 144 -7.95 -0.02 -2.93
C PHE A 144 -7.86 -1.23 -3.86
N PHE A 145 -8.95 -1.95 -3.97
CA PHE A 145 -9.09 -3.06 -4.91
C PHE A 145 -10.03 -2.64 -6.06
N LEU A 146 -9.93 -3.30 -7.21
CA LEU A 146 -10.79 -2.98 -8.34
C LEU A 146 -12.24 -3.42 -8.10
N ASN A 147 -12.44 -4.60 -7.50
CA ASN A 147 -13.75 -5.26 -7.41
C ASN A 147 -14.27 -5.45 -5.98
N ARG A 148 -13.48 -5.10 -4.95
CA ARG A 148 -13.89 -5.25 -3.54
C ARG A 148 -13.70 -3.96 -2.74
N PRO A 149 -14.21 -3.88 -1.49
CA PRO A 149 -14.01 -2.73 -0.61
C PRO A 149 -12.52 -2.47 -0.31
N PRO A 150 -12.13 -1.21 -0.08
CA PRO A 150 -10.76 -0.86 0.27
C PRO A 150 -10.38 -1.28 1.69
N ALA A 151 -9.09 -1.52 1.92
CA ALA A 151 -8.48 -1.59 3.24
C ALA A 151 -7.74 -0.27 3.51
N LEU A 152 -8.26 0.53 4.43
CA LEU A 152 -7.73 1.86 4.71
C LEU A 152 -6.81 1.84 5.94
N GLY A 153 -5.77 2.67 5.92
CA GLY A 153 -4.84 2.82 7.03
C GLY A 153 -4.10 1.52 7.37
N VAL A 154 -3.70 0.75 6.38
CA VAL A 154 -2.99 -0.52 6.58
C VAL A 154 -1.59 -0.23 7.13
N THR A 155 -1.31 -0.76 8.33
CA THR A 155 -0.04 -0.56 9.03
C THR A 155 0.79 -1.84 9.19
N SER A 156 0.28 -2.98 8.75
CA SER A 156 1.00 -4.26 8.84
C SER A 156 0.68 -5.20 7.68
N ALA A 157 1.66 -6.04 7.33
CA ALA A 157 1.47 -7.09 6.33
C ALA A 157 0.33 -8.05 6.69
N LEU A 158 0.11 -8.34 7.98
CA LEU A 158 -0.97 -9.24 8.43
C LEU A 158 -2.37 -8.67 8.14
N GLN A 159 -2.58 -7.36 8.37
CA GLN A 159 -3.84 -6.70 8.01
C GLN A 159 -4.11 -6.81 6.50
N LEU A 160 -3.07 -6.60 5.69
CA LEU A 160 -3.19 -6.70 4.25
C LEU A 160 -3.48 -8.13 3.77
N GLN A 161 -2.73 -9.11 4.27
CA GLN A 161 -2.95 -10.53 3.97
C GLN A 161 -4.38 -10.96 4.31
N HIS A 162 -4.91 -10.47 5.44
CA HIS A 162 -6.31 -10.70 5.81
C HIS A 162 -7.28 -10.09 4.80
N ALA A 163 -7.03 -8.85 4.33
CA ALA A 163 -7.87 -8.19 3.31
C ALA A 163 -7.84 -8.96 1.97
N PHE A 164 -6.67 -9.48 1.56
CA PHE A 164 -6.56 -10.32 0.36
C PHE A 164 -7.27 -11.67 0.51
N ALA A 165 -7.23 -12.27 1.70
CA ALA A 165 -7.84 -13.57 1.97
C ALA A 165 -9.38 -13.57 2.04
N GLN A 166 -10.01 -12.39 2.21
CA GLN A 166 -11.46 -12.29 2.34
C GLN A 166 -12.23 -12.77 1.10
N GLN A 167 -11.65 -12.61 -0.08
CA GLN A 167 -12.29 -12.95 -1.35
C GLN A 167 -11.24 -13.32 -2.39
N GLN A 168 -11.51 -14.36 -3.18
CA GLN A 168 -10.67 -14.71 -4.32
C GLN A 168 -10.81 -13.64 -5.42
N PRO A 169 -9.75 -13.40 -6.22
CA PRO A 169 -9.80 -12.51 -7.36
C PRO A 169 -10.92 -12.88 -8.33
N GLN A 170 -11.74 -11.90 -8.73
CA GLN A 170 -12.85 -12.08 -9.67
C GLN A 170 -13.28 -10.75 -10.27
N GLY A 171 -14.05 -10.80 -11.34
CA GLY A 171 -14.54 -9.60 -12.02
C GLY A 171 -13.61 -9.10 -13.11
N TYR A 172 -13.85 -7.88 -13.55
CA TYR A 172 -13.12 -7.19 -14.61
C TYR A 172 -12.04 -6.25 -14.05
N THR A 173 -11.41 -5.46 -14.92
CA THR A 173 -10.30 -4.56 -14.58
C THR A 173 -10.70 -3.07 -14.72
N PRO A 174 -11.68 -2.55 -13.94
CA PRO A 174 -12.22 -1.20 -14.09
C PRO A 174 -11.27 -0.12 -13.54
N LEU A 175 -10.06 -0.03 -14.11
CA LEU A 175 -9.00 0.88 -13.65
C LEU A 175 -9.42 2.35 -13.75
N THR A 176 -10.11 2.75 -14.82
CA THR A 176 -10.51 4.15 -15.04
C THR A 176 -11.41 4.66 -13.92
N SER A 177 -12.47 3.94 -13.60
CA SER A 177 -13.42 4.33 -12.56
C SER A 177 -12.76 4.26 -11.18
N ARG A 178 -11.97 3.22 -10.93
CA ARG A 178 -11.28 3.06 -9.64
C ARG A 178 -10.24 4.15 -9.42
N PHE A 179 -9.43 4.49 -10.41
CA PHE A 179 -8.46 5.58 -10.31
C PHE A 179 -9.13 6.93 -10.03
N LYS A 180 -10.19 7.28 -10.77
CA LYS A 180 -10.99 8.49 -10.51
C LYS A 180 -11.58 8.51 -9.11
N TYR A 181 -12.10 7.37 -8.64
CA TYR A 181 -12.62 7.22 -7.28
C TYR A 181 -11.53 7.48 -6.23
N VAL A 182 -10.33 6.92 -6.40
CA VAL A 182 -9.19 7.15 -5.49
C VAL A 182 -8.80 8.64 -5.46
N LEU A 183 -8.71 9.31 -6.60
CA LEU A 183 -8.40 10.75 -6.65
C LEU A 183 -9.45 11.58 -5.90
N GLU A 184 -10.72 11.25 -6.04
CA GLU A 184 -11.79 11.94 -5.29
C GLU A 184 -11.70 11.68 -3.79
N GLN A 185 -11.46 10.41 -3.36
CA GLN A 185 -11.28 10.08 -1.94
C GLN A 185 -10.05 10.77 -1.33
N LYS A 186 -9.02 11.04 -2.13
CA LYS A 186 -7.76 11.67 -1.71
C LYS A 186 -7.66 13.15 -2.06
N ARG A 187 -8.77 13.79 -2.41
CA ARG A 187 -8.81 15.19 -2.81
C ARG A 187 -8.20 16.13 -1.77
N GLU A 188 -8.45 15.92 -0.49
CA GLU A 188 -7.89 16.76 0.58
C GLU A 188 -6.37 16.53 0.71
N VAL A 189 -5.92 15.29 0.62
CA VAL A 189 -4.47 14.97 0.61
C VAL A 189 -3.77 15.68 -0.55
N LEU A 190 -4.36 15.65 -1.75
CA LEU A 190 -3.82 16.29 -2.97
C LEU A 190 -3.74 17.82 -2.88
N ARG A 191 -4.51 18.45 -2.00
CA ARG A 191 -4.44 19.89 -1.73
C ARG A 191 -3.29 20.28 -0.80
N GLU A 192 -2.92 19.38 0.11
CA GLU A 192 -1.95 19.65 1.17
C GLU A 192 -0.55 19.12 0.85
N ARG A 193 -0.47 18.00 0.12
CA ARG A 193 0.81 17.31 -0.17
C ARG A 193 0.72 16.45 -1.44
N ASN A 194 1.85 15.94 -1.88
CA ASN A 194 1.89 15.00 -2.99
C ASN A 194 1.25 13.66 -2.61
N LEU A 195 0.67 13.00 -3.61
CA LEU A 195 0.11 11.65 -3.51
C LEU A 195 0.87 10.73 -4.47
N LEU A 196 1.38 9.63 -3.96
CA LEU A 196 1.89 8.52 -4.74
C LEU A 196 0.80 7.45 -4.84
N VAL A 197 0.39 7.12 -6.06
CA VAL A 197 -0.56 6.05 -6.36
C VAL A 197 0.21 4.93 -7.07
N LEU A 198 0.36 3.78 -6.39
CA LEU A 198 0.90 2.57 -7.00
C LEU A 198 -0.26 1.73 -7.54
N ILE A 199 -0.21 1.40 -8.82
CA ILE A 199 -1.24 0.58 -9.50
C ILE A 199 -0.58 -0.73 -9.89
N ALA A 200 -1.00 -1.84 -9.27
CA ALA A 200 -0.53 -3.18 -9.61
C ALA A 200 -1.61 -3.90 -10.40
N THR A 201 -1.33 -4.27 -11.65
CA THR A 201 -2.29 -4.88 -12.58
C THR A 201 -1.60 -5.85 -13.53
N ASP A 202 -2.32 -6.85 -14.02
CA ASP A 202 -1.82 -7.86 -14.96
C ASP A 202 -2.47 -7.75 -16.36
N GLY A 203 -3.31 -6.73 -16.60
CA GLY A 203 -4.07 -6.68 -17.84
C GLY A 203 -4.50 -5.30 -18.32
N GLU A 204 -5.19 -5.30 -19.46
CA GLU A 204 -5.74 -4.09 -20.06
C GLU A 204 -6.92 -3.54 -19.24
N PRO A 205 -7.01 -2.20 -19.09
CA PRO A 205 -8.19 -1.57 -18.48
C PRO A 205 -9.49 -1.94 -19.19
N THR A 206 -10.52 -2.21 -18.39
CA THR A 206 -11.90 -2.37 -18.87
C THR A 206 -12.81 -1.38 -18.14
N ASP A 207 -14.06 -1.26 -18.63
CA ASP A 207 -15.15 -0.70 -17.86
C ASP A 207 -15.77 -1.75 -16.90
N GLU A 208 -16.81 -1.38 -16.16
CA GLU A 208 -17.50 -2.27 -15.22
C GLU A 208 -18.26 -3.41 -15.93
N ALA A 209 -18.50 -3.30 -17.25
CA ALA A 209 -19.13 -4.32 -18.08
C ALA A 209 -18.12 -5.25 -18.78
N GLY A 210 -16.82 -5.00 -18.59
CA GLY A 210 -15.73 -5.78 -19.19
C GLY A 210 -15.34 -5.34 -20.60
N THR A 211 -15.83 -4.18 -21.07
CA THR A 211 -15.40 -3.60 -22.35
C THR A 211 -14.06 -2.93 -22.19
N LYS A 212 -13.13 -3.11 -23.14
CA LYS A 212 -11.81 -2.46 -23.11
C LYS A 212 -11.93 -0.94 -23.03
N ASP A 213 -11.24 -0.33 -22.05
CA ASP A 213 -11.26 1.11 -21.77
C ASP A 213 -9.84 1.72 -21.62
N VAL A 214 -8.90 1.24 -22.41
CA VAL A 214 -7.52 1.77 -22.41
C VAL A 214 -7.49 3.28 -22.62
N GLN A 215 -8.26 3.78 -23.59
CA GLN A 215 -8.28 5.23 -23.90
C GLN A 215 -8.86 6.07 -22.75
N GLY A 216 -9.90 5.58 -22.07
CA GLY A 216 -10.46 6.24 -20.90
C GLY A 216 -9.46 6.30 -19.73
N PHE A 217 -8.69 5.24 -19.51
CA PHE A 217 -7.66 5.23 -18.50
C PHE A 217 -6.49 6.16 -18.83
N LEU A 218 -6.00 6.17 -20.08
CA LEU A 218 -4.98 7.12 -20.55
C LEU A 218 -5.42 8.57 -20.35
N GLN A 219 -6.67 8.90 -20.67
CA GLN A 219 -7.23 10.23 -20.43
C GLN A 219 -7.30 10.57 -18.94
N ALA A 220 -7.68 9.62 -18.08
CA ALA A 220 -7.72 9.81 -16.64
C ALA A 220 -6.32 10.07 -16.06
N LEU A 221 -5.30 9.33 -16.53
CA LEU A 221 -3.91 9.55 -16.16
C LEU A 221 -3.41 10.95 -16.60
N LYS A 222 -3.73 11.38 -17.81
CA LYS A 222 -3.35 12.73 -18.32
C LYS A 222 -4.06 13.85 -17.57
N ALA A 223 -5.28 13.63 -17.09
CA ALA A 223 -6.09 14.63 -16.39
C ALA A 223 -5.79 14.72 -14.89
N ARG A 224 -4.89 13.88 -14.35
CA ARG A 224 -4.55 13.86 -12.92
C ARG A 224 -3.92 15.18 -12.47
N PRO A 225 -4.07 15.60 -11.20
CA PRO A 225 -3.36 16.73 -10.65
C PRO A 225 -1.84 16.54 -10.74
N SER A 226 -1.07 17.61 -10.91
CA SER A 226 0.40 17.58 -10.95
C SER A 226 1.03 17.12 -9.62
N THR A 227 0.28 17.16 -8.51
CA THR A 227 0.68 16.62 -7.20
C THR A 227 0.41 15.12 -7.07
N CYS A 228 -0.18 14.47 -8.10
CA CYS A 228 -0.42 13.04 -8.15
C CYS A 228 0.65 12.35 -8.99
N PHE A 229 1.51 11.60 -8.33
CA PHE A 229 2.53 10.74 -8.91
C PHE A 229 1.96 9.33 -9.05
N VAL A 230 2.22 8.66 -10.18
CA VAL A 230 1.65 7.36 -10.47
C VAL A 230 2.76 6.38 -10.84
N GLN A 231 2.82 5.26 -10.14
CA GLN A 231 3.61 4.11 -10.50
C GLN A 231 2.69 3.00 -10.99
N ILE A 232 2.91 2.50 -12.20
CA ILE A 232 2.24 1.29 -12.68
C ILE A 232 3.21 0.13 -12.58
N MET A 233 2.78 -0.96 -11.95
CA MET A 233 3.54 -2.19 -11.75
C MET A 233 2.87 -3.30 -12.54
N ALA A 234 3.53 -3.78 -13.59
CA ALA A 234 3.06 -4.93 -14.35
C ALA A 234 3.18 -6.21 -13.52
N CYS A 235 2.07 -6.92 -13.34
CA CYS A 235 2.03 -8.19 -12.59
C CYS A 235 2.01 -9.40 -13.53
N THR A 236 2.58 -9.26 -14.73
CA THR A 236 2.63 -10.29 -15.77
C THR A 236 3.93 -10.17 -16.54
N ASP A 237 4.44 -11.30 -17.00
CA ASP A 237 5.56 -11.45 -17.95
C ASP A 237 5.08 -11.55 -19.42
N VAL A 238 3.75 -11.49 -19.64
CA VAL A 238 3.15 -11.55 -20.96
C VAL A 238 3.16 -10.17 -21.60
N GLU A 239 4.10 -9.90 -22.48
CA GLU A 239 4.29 -8.61 -23.15
C GLU A 239 3.02 -8.09 -23.86
N ALA A 240 2.18 -8.99 -24.40
CA ALA A 240 0.94 -8.61 -25.06
C ALA A 240 -0.09 -7.97 -24.09
N ASP A 241 -0.09 -8.37 -22.81
CA ASP A 241 -1.04 -7.88 -21.80
C ASP A 241 -0.70 -6.45 -21.36
N ILE A 242 0.57 -6.05 -21.49
CA ILE A 242 1.12 -4.77 -21.04
C ILE A 242 1.59 -3.86 -22.17
N ALA A 243 1.51 -4.28 -23.44
CA ALA A 243 1.96 -3.49 -24.60
C ALA A 243 1.33 -2.10 -24.71
N TRP A 244 0.18 -1.87 -24.04
CA TRP A 244 -0.46 -0.55 -23.97
C TRP A 244 0.26 0.40 -23.00
N LEU A 245 1.08 -0.12 -22.07
CA LEU A 245 1.85 0.65 -21.09
C LEU A 245 3.10 1.28 -21.70
N THR A 246 3.74 0.62 -22.67
CA THR A 246 4.99 1.08 -23.30
C THR A 246 4.87 2.48 -23.96
N LYS A 247 3.66 2.91 -24.30
CA LYS A 247 3.40 4.24 -24.87
C LYS A 247 3.16 5.32 -23.79
N LEU A 248 3.06 4.95 -22.51
CA LEU A 248 2.74 5.88 -21.44
C LEU A 248 3.98 6.54 -20.84
N ASP A 249 5.07 5.80 -20.79
CA ASP A 249 6.28 6.15 -20.05
C ASP A 249 7.01 7.37 -20.64
N GLU A 250 7.01 7.51 -21.97
CA GLU A 250 7.77 8.53 -22.65
C GLU A 250 7.17 9.97 -22.57
N GLU A 251 5.92 10.13 -22.15
CA GLU A 251 5.21 11.41 -22.33
C GLU A 251 4.73 12.12 -21.05
N SER A 252 4.82 11.52 -19.86
CA SER A 252 4.09 12.03 -18.68
C SER A 252 4.95 12.18 -17.43
N LYS A 253 5.40 13.40 -17.14
CA LYS A 253 6.10 13.70 -15.88
C LYS A 253 5.32 13.21 -14.65
N GLY A 254 6.00 12.51 -13.74
CA GLY A 254 5.40 11.97 -12.53
C GLY A 254 4.56 10.71 -12.75
N LEU A 255 4.82 9.99 -13.86
CA LEU A 255 4.31 8.67 -14.14
C LEU A 255 5.50 7.80 -14.53
N ASP A 256 5.58 6.60 -13.97
CA ASP A 256 6.58 5.58 -14.28
C ASP A 256 5.91 4.21 -14.40
N VAL A 257 6.45 3.34 -15.22
CA VAL A 257 5.97 1.99 -15.45
C VAL A 257 7.12 1.02 -15.24
N ILE A 258 6.93 0.02 -14.39
CA ILE A 258 7.92 -1.04 -14.19
C ILE A 258 7.32 -2.40 -14.54
N ASP A 259 8.16 -3.26 -15.09
CA ASP A 259 7.84 -4.64 -15.36
C ASP A 259 7.75 -5.48 -14.08
N ASP A 260 7.41 -6.75 -14.20
CA ASP A 260 7.57 -7.69 -13.09
C ASP A 260 9.04 -7.75 -12.63
N PHE A 261 9.27 -8.21 -11.38
CA PHE A 261 10.61 -8.19 -10.78
C PHE A 261 11.71 -8.87 -11.63
N LEU A 262 11.41 -9.97 -12.31
CA LEU A 262 12.43 -10.72 -13.05
C LEU A 262 12.80 -10.00 -14.33
N SER A 263 11.84 -9.48 -15.06
CA SER A 263 12.00 -8.69 -16.28
C SER A 263 12.72 -7.37 -15.97
N GLU A 264 12.26 -6.65 -14.94
CA GLU A 264 12.86 -5.40 -14.47
C GLU A 264 14.34 -5.60 -14.07
N ARG A 265 14.61 -6.65 -13.28
CA ARG A 265 15.97 -7.00 -12.88
C ARG A 265 16.87 -7.32 -14.07
N ALA A 266 16.36 -8.03 -15.07
CA ALA A 266 17.12 -8.35 -16.28
C ALA A 266 17.48 -7.07 -17.05
N SER A 267 16.55 -6.13 -17.20
CA SER A 267 16.77 -4.83 -17.86
C SER A 267 17.81 -4.00 -17.11
N ILE A 268 17.71 -3.90 -15.79
CA ILE A 268 18.68 -3.19 -14.95
C ILE A 268 20.08 -3.82 -15.05
N LEU A 269 20.19 -5.15 -14.97
CA LEU A 269 21.50 -5.81 -15.10
C LEU A 269 22.12 -5.64 -16.50
N LYS A 270 21.28 -5.52 -17.53
CA LYS A 270 21.74 -5.20 -18.89
C LYS A 270 22.26 -3.76 -18.97
N ALA A 271 21.61 -2.81 -18.32
CA ALA A 271 21.98 -1.41 -18.34
C ALA A 271 23.17 -1.08 -17.41
N GLN A 272 23.18 -1.59 -16.19
CA GLN A 272 24.18 -1.28 -15.15
C GLN A 272 25.35 -2.27 -15.11
N GLY A 273 25.23 -3.42 -15.78
CA GLY A 273 26.23 -4.48 -15.80
C GLY A 273 25.90 -5.68 -14.88
N PRO A 274 26.47 -6.87 -15.18
CA PRO A 274 26.08 -8.14 -14.56
C PRO A 274 26.41 -8.23 -13.05
N ASN A 275 27.29 -7.38 -12.54
CA ASN A 275 27.69 -7.34 -11.13
C ASN A 275 26.85 -6.36 -10.30
N PHE A 276 25.90 -5.64 -10.91
CA PHE A 276 25.01 -4.74 -10.20
C PHE A 276 24.10 -5.54 -9.27
N LYS A 277 24.04 -5.15 -8.00
CA LYS A 277 23.18 -5.81 -7.02
C LYS A 277 21.81 -5.16 -7.07
N PHE A 278 20.80 -5.95 -7.36
CA PHE A 278 19.40 -5.52 -7.37
C PHE A 278 18.54 -6.61 -6.74
N SER A 279 18.14 -6.38 -5.51
CA SER A 279 17.30 -7.26 -4.72
C SER A 279 15.81 -7.02 -4.99
N TYR A 280 14.94 -7.89 -4.42
CA TYR A 280 13.49 -7.63 -4.46
C TYR A 280 13.10 -6.39 -3.65
N GLY A 281 13.79 -6.11 -2.53
CA GLY A 281 13.59 -4.87 -1.79
C GLY A 281 13.99 -3.63 -2.61
N ASP A 282 15.06 -3.72 -3.40
CA ASP A 282 15.47 -2.66 -4.31
C ASP A 282 14.42 -2.40 -5.40
N TYR A 283 13.78 -3.46 -5.92
CA TYR A 283 12.66 -3.35 -6.85
C TYR A 283 11.49 -2.55 -6.25
N ILE A 284 11.13 -2.83 -4.99
CA ILE A 284 10.07 -2.07 -4.31
C ILE A 284 10.47 -0.61 -4.10
N VAL A 285 11.75 -0.34 -3.81
CA VAL A 285 12.24 1.04 -3.70
C VAL A 285 12.17 1.76 -5.03
N LYS A 286 12.54 1.09 -6.16
CA LYS A 286 12.36 1.65 -7.51
C LYS A 286 10.88 1.96 -7.75
N ALA A 287 9.97 1.05 -7.45
CA ALA A 287 8.53 1.28 -7.58
C ALA A 287 8.01 2.47 -6.75
N LEU A 288 8.55 2.69 -5.57
CA LEU A 288 8.15 3.81 -4.71
C LEU A 288 8.70 5.16 -5.19
N LEU A 289 9.87 5.19 -5.81
CA LEU A 289 10.61 6.41 -6.13
C LEU A 289 10.62 6.76 -7.61
N GLY A 290 10.42 5.80 -8.52
CA GLY A 290 10.47 6.00 -9.98
C GLY A 290 9.72 7.24 -10.45
N PRO A 291 8.44 7.43 -10.11
CA PRO A 291 7.68 8.58 -10.58
C PRO A 291 8.19 9.94 -10.10
N SER A 292 9.02 9.98 -9.05
CA SER A 292 9.46 11.22 -8.40
C SER A 292 10.98 11.45 -8.37
N ASP A 293 11.78 10.46 -8.71
CA ASP A 293 13.25 10.52 -8.68
C ASP A 293 13.83 9.94 -9.98
N GLU A 294 14.29 10.80 -10.88
CA GLU A 294 14.87 10.48 -12.19
C GLU A 294 16.00 9.42 -12.14
N TYR A 295 16.68 9.29 -11.02
CA TYR A 295 17.69 8.25 -10.86
C TYR A 295 17.08 6.84 -10.95
N PHE A 296 15.88 6.64 -10.39
CA PHE A 296 15.20 5.34 -10.41
C PHE A 296 14.44 5.13 -11.71
N ASP A 297 13.88 6.18 -12.28
CA ASP A 297 13.22 6.19 -13.58
C ASP A 297 14.17 5.68 -14.69
N THR A 298 15.40 6.20 -14.72
CA THR A 298 16.41 5.85 -15.75
C THR A 298 17.36 4.70 -15.36
N LEU A 299 17.06 3.95 -14.30
CA LEU A 299 17.98 2.91 -13.78
C LEU A 299 18.19 1.74 -14.74
N ASP A 300 17.19 1.39 -15.52
CA ASP A 300 17.16 0.34 -16.54
C ASP A 300 17.54 0.83 -17.94
N GLU A 301 17.77 2.14 -18.10
CA GLU A 301 18.23 2.69 -19.37
C GLU A 301 19.74 2.49 -19.59
N VAL A 302 20.09 2.06 -20.78
CA VAL A 302 21.50 2.02 -21.20
C VAL A 302 21.98 3.44 -21.41
N LYS A 303 22.80 3.98 -20.50
CA LYS A 303 23.45 5.27 -20.72
C LYS A 303 24.19 5.24 -22.04
N GLY A 304 23.66 5.97 -23.02
CA GLY A 304 24.25 6.07 -24.35
C GLY A 304 25.71 6.46 -24.21
N GLY A 305 26.62 5.53 -24.51
CA GLY A 305 28.06 5.80 -24.53
C GLY A 305 28.29 6.95 -25.50
N CYS A 306 28.74 8.09 -24.96
CA CYS A 306 29.32 9.14 -25.78
C CYS A 306 30.50 8.50 -26.53
N CYS A 307 30.26 8.02 -27.75
CA CYS A 307 31.35 7.71 -28.69
C CYS A 307 32.05 9.04 -28.96
N SER A 308 33.02 9.39 -28.11
CA SER A 308 34.08 10.29 -28.50
C SER A 308 34.89 9.56 -29.60
N VAL A 309 34.48 9.77 -30.84
CA VAL A 309 35.32 9.51 -32.01
C VAL A 309 36.48 10.50 -31.90
N ALA A 310 37.64 9.99 -31.51
CA ALA A 310 38.91 10.70 -31.64
C ALA A 310 39.46 10.56 -33.09
#